data_2220a2d76f3f077d11081d3a83493a0f
#
_entry.id   2220a2d76f3f077d11081d3a83493a0f
#
_cell.length_a   1.000
_cell.length_b   1.000
_cell.length_c   1.000
_cell.angle_alpha   90.00
_cell.angle_beta   90.00
_cell.angle_gamma   90.00
#
_symmetry.space_group_name_H-M   'P 1'
#
loop_
_entity.id
_entity.type
_entity.pdbx_description
1 polymer ?
#
loop_
_entity_poly.entity_id
_entity_poly.type
_entity_poly.pdbx_seq_one_letter_code
_entity_poly.pdbx_strand_id
1 'polypeptide(L)'
;NRPGIGAKLAVLSEETKQKIASAAVAFAAVRNPIDLTASLNNAMCDAALSALQEDPGVDIILFTLGFQPPAIDENLIDIIIHWARNGSKPMIVVPIGSDIVLKAMQKFNAAKVPAFTSIWRGVQAIDTLAKRGKMLRKLQAAQADPVETAGAVAPTLQPGAPVGEYEVKAALREVGVNVPRSIVLRPGEQLQAIPLNYPLVVKISSAEILHKTEQKGVLLGIRDRD
;
A
#
# COMPACT_ATOMS: atom_id res chain seq x y z
N ASN A 1 18.25 -1.63 -8.15
CA ASN A 1 17.03 -0.86 -8.47
C ASN A 1 16.20 -1.62 -9.49
N ARG A 2 15.15 -2.33 -9.06
CA ARG A 2 14.12 -2.80 -10.01
C ARG A 2 13.22 -1.62 -10.37
N PRO A 3 12.87 -1.42 -11.66
CA PRO A 3 11.88 -0.42 -12.05
C PRO A 3 10.58 -0.67 -11.30
N GLY A 4 10.05 0.33 -10.59
CA GLY A 4 8.77 0.24 -9.90
C GLY A 4 8.82 0.21 -8.36
N ILE A 5 9.99 0.10 -7.72
CA ILE A 5 10.10 0.23 -6.26
C ILE A 5 10.25 1.70 -5.91
N GLY A 6 9.32 2.22 -5.10
CA GLY A 6 9.29 3.62 -4.68
C GLY A 6 10.32 4.00 -3.61
N ALA A 7 11.05 3.01 -3.08
CA ALA A 7 12.09 3.20 -2.08
C ALA A 7 13.50 3.18 -2.70
N LYS A 8 14.43 3.91 -2.09
CA LYS A 8 15.85 3.95 -2.45
C LYS A 8 16.68 3.59 -1.22
N LEU A 9 17.88 3.05 -1.43
CA LEU A 9 18.84 2.89 -0.34
C LEU A 9 19.25 4.27 0.18
N ALA A 10 19.08 4.46 1.49
CA ALA A 10 19.46 5.69 2.17
C ALA A 10 20.98 5.90 2.13
N VAL A 11 21.39 7.14 1.99
CA VAL A 11 22.78 7.55 2.20
C VAL A 11 22.90 7.94 3.67
N LEU A 12 23.68 7.19 4.43
CA LEU A 12 23.87 7.43 5.86
C LEU A 12 24.80 8.63 6.09
N SER A 13 24.49 9.39 7.14
CA SER A 13 25.36 10.47 7.60
C SER A 13 26.71 9.91 8.12
N GLU A 14 27.75 10.71 8.09
CA GLU A 14 29.08 10.31 8.65
C GLU A 14 28.98 10.06 10.15
N GLU A 15 28.14 10.83 10.86
CA GLU A 15 27.90 10.63 12.30
C GLU A 15 27.30 9.25 12.56
N THR A 16 26.27 8.84 11.79
CA THR A 16 25.67 7.51 11.90
C THR A 16 26.68 6.41 11.64
N LYS A 17 27.48 6.54 10.59
CA LYS A 17 28.56 5.58 10.29
C LYS A 17 29.56 5.47 11.41
N GLN A 18 29.98 6.59 12.01
CA GLN A 18 30.93 6.60 13.15
C GLN A 18 30.33 5.96 14.40
N LYS A 19 29.04 6.26 14.72
CA LYS A 19 28.35 5.63 15.85
C LYS A 19 28.30 4.11 15.70
N ILE A 20 27.95 3.62 14.50
CA ILE A 20 27.90 2.18 14.22
C ILE A 20 29.30 1.58 14.26
N ALA A 21 30.29 2.21 13.62
CA ALA A 21 31.67 1.72 13.59
C ALA A 21 32.29 1.60 15.00
N SER A 22 31.97 2.52 15.90
CA SER A 22 32.52 2.50 17.28
C SER A 22 31.98 1.32 18.11
N ALA A 23 30.79 0.80 17.78
CA ALA A 23 30.19 -0.34 18.46
C ALA A 23 30.44 -1.67 17.74
N ALA A 24 30.76 -1.63 16.44
CA ALA A 24 30.92 -2.80 15.60
C ALA A 24 32.36 -3.35 15.61
N VAL A 25 32.52 -4.58 15.14
CA VAL A 25 33.85 -5.16 14.88
C VAL A 25 34.54 -4.44 13.72
N ALA A 26 35.85 -4.38 13.72
CA ALA A 26 36.65 -3.61 12.75
C ALA A 26 36.40 -3.97 11.27
N PHE A 27 35.95 -5.18 11.00
CA PHE A 27 35.65 -5.66 9.64
C PHE A 27 34.17 -5.56 9.27
N ALA A 28 33.31 -4.97 10.11
CA ALA A 28 31.91 -4.70 9.77
C ALA A 28 31.79 -3.65 8.66
N ALA A 29 30.80 -3.81 7.79
CA ALA A 29 30.53 -2.82 6.75
C ALA A 29 29.46 -1.82 7.24
N VAL A 30 29.89 -0.59 7.51
CA VAL A 30 29.01 0.48 8.03
C VAL A 30 28.34 1.33 6.93
N ARG A 31 28.53 0.95 5.67
CA ARG A 31 27.79 1.56 4.55
C ARG A 31 26.46 0.82 4.34
N ASN A 32 25.46 1.51 3.79
CA ASN A 32 24.17 0.87 3.48
C ASN A 32 24.27 0.00 2.19
N PRO A 33 23.95 -1.31 2.22
CA PRO A 33 23.50 -2.06 3.40
C PRO A 33 24.59 -2.21 4.46
N ILE A 34 24.19 -2.04 5.74
CA ILE A 34 25.08 -2.28 6.88
C ILE A 34 25.18 -3.79 7.09
N ASP A 35 26.40 -4.30 7.27
CA ASP A 35 26.65 -5.69 7.61
C ASP A 35 27.47 -5.77 8.91
N LEU A 36 26.78 -6.10 9.99
CA LEU A 36 27.40 -6.28 11.31
C LEU A 36 28.02 -7.67 11.49
N THR A 37 27.94 -8.51 10.45
CA THR A 37 28.53 -9.84 10.38
C THR A 37 27.92 -10.85 11.35
N ALA A 38 28.46 -12.09 11.37
CA ALA A 38 28.10 -13.12 12.35
C ALA A 38 28.54 -12.78 13.79
N SER A 39 29.30 -11.70 13.98
CA SER A 39 29.71 -11.22 15.30
C SER A 39 28.71 -10.32 15.98
N LEU A 40 27.51 -10.12 15.35
CA LEU A 40 26.43 -9.34 15.91
C LEU A 40 26.10 -9.77 17.34
N ASN A 41 26.08 -8.82 18.26
CA ASN A 41 25.64 -9.00 19.64
C ASN A 41 24.63 -7.91 20.02
N ASN A 42 24.08 -8.00 21.24
CA ASN A 42 23.05 -7.10 21.73
C ASN A 42 23.48 -5.63 21.69
N ALA A 43 24.69 -5.32 22.14
CA ALA A 43 25.21 -3.94 22.18
C ALA A 43 25.40 -3.36 20.76
N MET A 44 25.93 -4.16 19.84
CA MET A 44 26.07 -3.76 18.43
C MET A 44 24.73 -3.51 17.76
N CYS A 45 23.74 -4.38 18.03
CA CYS A 45 22.39 -4.25 17.49
C CYS A 45 21.73 -2.96 17.99
N ASP A 46 21.76 -2.74 19.30
CA ASP A 46 21.18 -1.58 19.94
C ASP A 46 21.78 -0.28 19.42
N ALA A 47 23.12 -0.18 19.40
CA ALA A 47 23.83 0.99 18.89
C ALA A 47 23.51 1.27 17.41
N ALA A 48 23.46 0.24 16.57
CA ALA A 48 23.16 0.41 15.16
C ALA A 48 21.72 0.87 14.93
N LEU A 49 20.76 0.28 15.62
CA LEU A 49 19.35 0.65 15.52
C LEU A 49 19.11 2.06 16.06
N SER A 50 19.73 2.43 17.20
CA SER A 50 19.70 3.80 17.73
C SER A 50 20.21 4.81 16.71
N ALA A 51 21.40 4.59 16.16
CA ALA A 51 21.99 5.50 15.19
C ALA A 51 21.14 5.65 13.91
N LEU A 52 20.53 4.55 13.43
CA LEU A 52 19.63 4.59 12.26
C LEU A 52 18.33 5.31 12.55
N GLN A 53 17.78 5.20 13.76
CA GLN A 53 16.57 5.93 14.16
C GLN A 53 16.78 7.44 14.21
N GLU A 54 18.02 7.89 14.49
CA GLU A 54 18.39 9.31 14.54
C GLU A 54 18.80 9.89 13.18
N ASP A 55 19.24 9.06 12.23
CA ASP A 55 19.78 9.52 10.94
C ASP A 55 18.71 10.20 10.07
N PRO A 56 18.83 11.50 9.72
CA PRO A 56 17.84 12.22 8.93
C PRO A 56 17.69 11.69 7.50
N GLY A 57 18.67 10.96 6.98
CA GLY A 57 18.63 10.35 5.65
C GLY A 57 17.87 9.03 5.58
N VAL A 58 17.43 8.48 6.73
CA VAL A 58 16.74 7.20 6.84
C VAL A 58 15.25 7.42 7.13
N ASP A 59 14.38 6.92 6.25
CA ASP A 59 12.92 6.98 6.42
C ASP A 59 12.34 5.67 6.97
N ILE A 60 12.92 4.51 6.59
CA ILE A 60 12.43 3.17 6.93
C ILE A 60 13.64 2.24 7.12
N ILE A 61 13.57 1.36 8.09
CA ILE A 61 14.61 0.37 8.37
C ILE A 61 14.14 -1.02 7.94
N LEU A 62 14.92 -1.69 7.07
CA LEU A 62 14.78 -3.12 6.80
C LEU A 62 15.87 -3.86 7.57
N PHE A 63 15.46 -4.58 8.59
CA PHE A 63 16.38 -5.36 9.42
C PHE A 63 16.33 -6.83 8.99
N THR A 64 17.45 -7.35 8.48
CA THR A 64 17.59 -8.77 8.16
C THR A 64 18.40 -9.46 9.24
N LEU A 65 17.88 -10.54 9.80
CA LEU A 65 18.52 -11.29 10.87
C LEU A 65 18.71 -12.74 10.47
N GLY A 66 19.97 -13.14 10.27
CA GLY A 66 20.33 -14.55 10.06
C GLY A 66 20.41 -15.27 11.41
N PHE A 67 19.54 -16.26 11.63
CA PHE A 67 19.59 -17.08 12.84
C PHE A 67 20.61 -18.21 12.65
N GLN A 68 21.83 -17.98 13.11
CA GLN A 68 22.84 -19.04 13.28
C GLN A 68 23.31 -19.01 14.73
N PRO A 69 23.22 -20.13 15.48
CA PRO A 69 23.77 -20.21 16.84
C PRO A 69 25.30 -19.97 16.81
N PRO A 70 25.91 -19.41 17.87
CA PRO A 70 25.39 -19.17 19.23
C PRO A 70 25.04 -17.71 19.54
N ALA A 71 25.13 -16.77 18.60
CA ALA A 71 25.13 -15.35 18.89
C ALA A 71 23.74 -14.70 19.03
N ILE A 72 22.65 -15.42 18.76
CA ILE A 72 21.31 -14.87 18.80
C ILE A 72 20.56 -15.44 19.98
N ASP A 73 20.45 -14.64 21.03
CA ASP A 73 19.66 -14.94 22.21
C ASP A 73 18.27 -14.26 22.15
N GLU A 74 17.45 -14.53 23.16
CA GLU A 74 16.11 -13.92 23.27
C GLU A 74 16.18 -12.41 23.46
N ASN A 75 17.23 -11.89 24.11
CA ASN A 75 17.43 -10.47 24.38
C ASN A 75 17.60 -9.68 23.06
N LEU A 76 18.27 -10.26 22.07
CA LEU A 76 18.42 -9.62 20.76
C LEU A 76 17.03 -9.39 20.09
N ILE A 77 16.14 -10.36 20.19
CA ILE A 77 14.77 -10.22 19.68
C ILE A 77 14.04 -9.10 20.41
N ASP A 78 14.20 -8.99 21.73
CA ASP A 78 13.56 -7.96 22.54
C ASP A 78 14.10 -6.56 22.22
N ILE A 79 15.40 -6.42 21.95
CA ILE A 79 16.01 -5.17 21.47
C ILE A 79 15.40 -4.76 20.12
N ILE A 80 15.27 -5.70 19.18
CA ILE A 80 14.67 -5.43 17.87
C ILE A 80 13.20 -5.00 18.03
N ILE A 81 12.44 -5.69 18.90
CA ILE A 81 11.04 -5.34 19.20
C ILE A 81 10.98 -3.94 19.82
N HIS A 82 11.86 -3.64 20.77
CA HIS A 82 11.94 -2.31 21.39
C HIS A 82 12.05 -1.20 20.34
N TRP A 83 13.04 -1.28 19.46
CA TRP A 83 13.26 -0.27 18.44
C TRP A 83 12.16 -0.22 17.37
N ALA A 84 11.59 -1.37 17.00
CA ALA A 84 10.46 -1.42 16.06
C ALA A 84 9.19 -0.79 16.61
N ARG A 85 9.01 -0.80 17.94
CA ARG A 85 7.81 -0.28 18.61
C ARG A 85 7.94 1.15 19.07
N ASN A 86 9.11 1.54 19.54
CA ASN A 86 9.34 2.82 20.22
C ASN A 86 10.21 3.78 19.38
N GLY A 87 10.83 3.29 18.32
CA GLY A 87 11.57 4.12 17.39
C GLY A 87 10.67 5.07 16.59
N SER A 88 11.24 6.16 16.13
CA SER A 88 10.55 7.18 15.33
C SER A 88 10.28 6.76 13.88
N LYS A 89 11.03 5.76 13.38
CA LYS A 89 10.98 5.29 12.00
C LYS A 89 10.39 3.89 11.90
N PRO A 90 9.53 3.63 10.92
CA PRO A 90 9.02 2.30 10.68
C PRO A 90 10.15 1.28 10.46
N MET A 91 10.01 0.10 11.07
CA MET A 91 10.94 -0.99 10.90
C MET A 91 10.24 -2.26 10.43
N ILE A 92 10.86 -2.96 9.49
CA ILE A 92 10.43 -4.24 8.96
C ILE A 92 11.52 -5.25 9.24
N VAL A 93 11.16 -6.40 9.81
CA VAL A 93 12.11 -7.45 10.18
C VAL A 93 12.00 -8.62 9.23
N VAL A 94 13.13 -9.16 8.80
CA VAL A 94 13.20 -10.36 7.96
C VAL A 94 14.15 -11.37 8.61
N PRO A 95 13.62 -12.21 9.50
CA PRO A 95 14.39 -13.31 10.07
C PRO A 95 14.62 -14.40 9.01
N ILE A 96 15.86 -14.86 8.91
CA ILE A 96 16.32 -15.88 7.93
C ILE A 96 16.95 -17.02 8.70
N GLY A 97 16.55 -18.25 8.45
CA GLY A 97 17.10 -19.46 9.10
C GLY A 97 16.10 -20.60 9.16
N SER A 98 16.36 -21.55 10.06
CA SER A 98 15.55 -22.77 10.25
C SER A 98 14.43 -22.58 11.31
N ASP A 99 14.16 -23.60 12.09
CA ASP A 99 13.05 -23.63 13.07
C ASP A 99 13.05 -22.52 14.12
N ILE A 100 14.24 -21.95 14.43
CA ILE A 100 14.36 -20.80 15.34
C ILE A 100 13.58 -19.60 14.80
N VAL A 101 13.52 -19.45 13.48
CA VAL A 101 12.77 -18.37 12.82
C VAL A 101 11.30 -18.41 13.17
N LEU A 102 10.70 -19.60 13.33
CA LEU A 102 9.28 -19.73 13.68
C LEU A 102 8.98 -19.13 15.05
N LYS A 103 9.85 -19.40 16.04
CA LYS A 103 9.72 -18.82 17.38
C LYS A 103 9.92 -17.30 17.39
N ALA A 104 10.91 -16.81 16.64
CA ALA A 104 11.14 -15.38 16.48
C ALA A 104 9.94 -14.68 15.81
N MET A 105 9.38 -15.29 14.74
CA MET A 105 8.16 -14.78 14.08
C MET A 105 6.98 -14.70 15.02
N GLN A 106 6.80 -15.68 15.91
CA GLN A 106 5.73 -15.64 16.92
C GLN A 106 5.90 -14.45 17.88
N LYS A 107 7.14 -14.19 18.35
CA LYS A 107 7.46 -13.03 19.21
C LYS A 107 7.21 -11.70 18.47
N PHE A 108 7.70 -11.56 17.24
CA PHE A 108 7.46 -10.35 16.45
C PHE A 108 5.98 -10.11 16.18
N ASN A 109 5.23 -11.14 15.82
CA ASN A 109 3.78 -11.04 15.59
C ASN A 109 3.02 -10.67 16.86
N ALA A 110 3.35 -11.28 18.00
CA ALA A 110 2.75 -10.95 19.30
C ALA A 110 3.02 -9.48 19.68
N ALA A 111 4.21 -8.98 19.38
CA ALA A 111 4.60 -7.58 19.59
C ALA A 111 4.06 -6.64 18.48
N LYS A 112 3.30 -7.12 17.50
CA LYS A 112 2.80 -6.35 16.33
C LYS A 112 3.92 -5.68 15.52
N VAL A 113 5.07 -6.32 15.44
CA VAL A 113 6.20 -5.89 14.60
C VAL A 113 6.04 -6.56 13.23
N PRO A 114 6.04 -5.79 12.12
CA PRO A 114 5.97 -6.37 10.78
C PRO A 114 7.19 -7.25 10.51
N ALA A 115 6.98 -8.55 10.38
CA ALA A 115 8.03 -9.52 10.13
C ALA A 115 7.67 -10.46 8.97
N PHE A 116 8.64 -10.77 8.12
CA PHE A 116 8.45 -11.59 6.93
C PHE A 116 9.58 -12.61 6.80
N THR A 117 9.27 -13.83 6.36
CA THR A 117 10.28 -14.89 6.11
C THR A 117 10.97 -14.75 4.75
N SER A 118 10.71 -13.67 4.01
CA SER A 118 11.27 -13.41 2.68
C SER A 118 11.68 -11.95 2.56
N ILE A 119 12.93 -11.72 2.16
CA ILE A 119 13.46 -10.37 1.88
C ILE A 119 12.57 -9.66 0.84
N TRP A 120 12.12 -10.37 -0.18
CA TRP A 120 11.26 -9.81 -1.22
C TRP A 120 9.95 -9.27 -0.64
N ARG A 121 9.30 -10.01 0.25
CA ARG A 121 8.06 -9.55 0.92
C ARG A 121 8.32 -8.35 1.83
N GLY A 122 9.45 -8.32 2.52
CA GLY A 122 9.90 -7.15 3.29
C GLY A 122 10.05 -5.91 2.40
N VAL A 123 10.70 -6.05 1.25
CA VAL A 123 10.86 -4.97 0.26
C VAL A 123 9.52 -4.49 -0.29
N GLN A 124 8.58 -5.39 -0.58
CA GLN A 124 7.22 -5.02 -1.01
C GLN A 124 6.45 -4.25 0.07
N ALA A 125 6.62 -4.61 1.34
CA ALA A 125 6.03 -3.88 2.45
C ALA A 125 6.61 -2.45 2.56
N ILE A 126 7.93 -2.28 2.41
CA ILE A 126 8.58 -0.96 2.34
C ILE A 126 8.02 -0.13 1.19
N ASP A 127 7.90 -0.70 -0.01
CA ASP A 127 7.36 -0.01 -1.18
C ASP A 127 5.92 0.47 -0.93
N THR A 128 5.10 -0.36 -0.29
CA THR A 128 3.73 -0.01 0.10
C THR A 128 3.69 1.15 1.09
N LEU A 129 4.56 1.14 2.13
CA LEU A 129 4.67 2.24 3.08
C LEU A 129 5.13 3.53 2.40
N ALA A 130 6.12 3.47 1.52
CA ALA A 130 6.61 4.63 0.78
C ALA A 130 5.52 5.24 -0.14
N LYS A 131 4.76 4.40 -0.83
CA LYS A 131 3.61 4.83 -1.66
C LYS A 131 2.52 5.47 -0.81
N ARG A 132 2.19 4.88 0.35
CA ARG A 132 1.24 5.46 1.29
C ARG A 132 1.69 6.84 1.78
N GLY A 133 2.95 6.97 2.18
CA GLY A 133 3.50 8.26 2.61
C GLY A 133 3.40 9.34 1.53
N LYS A 134 3.70 9.00 0.27
CA LYS A 134 3.54 9.91 -0.87
C LYS A 134 2.07 10.29 -1.09
N MET A 135 1.15 9.35 -0.96
CA MET A 135 -0.28 9.61 -1.12
C MET A 135 -0.81 10.53 -0.02
N LEU A 136 -0.43 10.29 1.24
CA LEU A 136 -0.84 11.14 2.36
C LEU A 136 -0.35 12.58 2.18
N ARG A 137 0.90 12.79 1.77
CA ARG A 137 1.44 14.13 1.46
C ARG A 137 0.66 14.83 0.34
N LYS A 138 0.29 14.09 -0.72
CA LYS A 138 -0.56 14.65 -1.80
C LYS A 138 -1.94 15.05 -1.31
N LEU A 139 -2.56 14.23 -0.46
CA LEU A 139 -3.87 14.56 0.13
C LEU A 139 -3.80 15.78 1.04
N GLN A 140 -2.75 15.89 1.86
CA GLN A 140 -2.53 17.06 2.71
C GLN A 140 -2.32 18.34 1.88
N ALA A 141 -1.51 18.26 0.81
CA ALA A 141 -1.30 19.38 -0.11
C ALA A 141 -2.61 19.78 -0.83
N ALA A 142 -3.40 18.81 -1.27
CA ALA A 142 -4.69 19.08 -1.91
C ALA A 142 -5.74 19.68 -0.96
N GLN A 143 -5.63 19.41 0.35
CA GLN A 143 -6.48 20.06 1.35
C GLN A 143 -6.03 21.49 1.67
N ALA A 144 -4.73 21.78 1.54
CA ALA A 144 -4.18 23.12 1.74
C ALA A 144 -4.51 24.08 0.59
N ASP A 145 -4.58 23.56 -0.64
CA ASP A 145 -5.06 24.29 -1.82
C ASP A 145 -6.36 23.63 -2.32
N PRO A 146 -7.52 24.01 -1.79
CA PRO A 146 -8.79 23.54 -2.33
C PRO A 146 -8.84 23.98 -3.79
N VAL A 147 -8.94 23.00 -4.70
CA VAL A 147 -9.20 23.28 -6.10
C VAL A 147 -10.48 24.11 -6.11
N GLU A 148 -10.40 25.40 -6.46
CA GLU A 148 -11.58 26.20 -6.77
C GLU A 148 -12.28 25.46 -7.92
N THR A 149 -13.31 24.70 -7.58
CA THR A 149 -14.21 24.15 -8.57
C THR A 149 -15.04 25.31 -9.09
N ALA A 150 -14.43 26.12 -9.95
CA ALA A 150 -15.12 27.18 -10.64
C ALA A 150 -16.31 26.55 -11.40
N GLY A 151 -17.52 26.74 -10.87
CA GLY A 151 -18.75 26.36 -11.54
C GLY A 151 -19.07 24.86 -11.57
N ALA A 152 -18.56 24.05 -10.64
CA ALA A 152 -19.03 22.67 -10.52
C ALA A 152 -20.50 22.68 -10.13
N VAL A 153 -21.36 22.48 -11.12
CA VAL A 153 -22.78 22.18 -10.90
C VAL A 153 -22.83 20.86 -10.13
N ALA A 154 -23.29 20.91 -8.89
CA ALA A 154 -23.49 19.66 -8.14
C ALA A 154 -24.55 18.83 -8.88
N PRO A 155 -24.25 17.53 -9.18
CA PRO A 155 -25.23 16.71 -9.86
C PRO A 155 -26.51 16.61 -9.04
N THR A 156 -27.65 16.66 -9.70
CA THR A 156 -28.98 16.70 -9.06
C THR A 156 -29.39 15.29 -8.57
N LEU A 157 -28.55 14.69 -7.73
CA LEU A 157 -28.88 13.44 -7.05
C LEU A 157 -29.45 13.77 -5.67
N GLN A 158 -30.66 13.31 -5.39
CA GLN A 158 -31.28 13.52 -4.08
C GLN A 158 -30.62 12.59 -3.03
N PRO A 159 -30.10 13.13 -1.91
CA PRO A 159 -29.53 12.30 -0.84
C PRO A 159 -30.57 11.33 -0.28
N GLY A 160 -30.18 10.05 -0.18
CA GLY A 160 -31.02 9.01 0.43
C GLY A 160 -32.02 8.33 -0.50
N ALA A 161 -32.18 8.77 -1.75
CA ALA A 161 -32.99 8.06 -2.73
C ALA A 161 -32.16 6.90 -3.36
N PRO A 162 -32.77 5.72 -3.64
CA PRO A 162 -32.13 4.69 -4.42
C PRO A 162 -31.82 5.22 -5.82
N VAL A 163 -30.56 5.25 -6.21
CA VAL A 163 -30.13 5.81 -7.49
C VAL A 163 -29.72 4.68 -8.43
N GLY A 164 -30.35 4.59 -9.59
CA GLY A 164 -30.01 3.61 -10.60
C GLY A 164 -28.80 4.01 -11.45
N GLU A 165 -28.29 3.07 -12.25
CA GLU A 165 -27.15 3.30 -13.15
C GLU A 165 -27.44 4.42 -14.18
N TYR A 166 -28.68 4.56 -14.60
CA TYR A 166 -29.08 5.57 -15.59
C TYR A 166 -29.01 6.98 -15.01
N GLU A 167 -29.55 7.18 -13.81
CA GLU A 167 -29.54 8.46 -13.11
C GLU A 167 -28.10 8.90 -12.79
N VAL A 168 -27.24 7.97 -12.34
CA VAL A 168 -25.82 8.23 -12.12
C VAL A 168 -25.13 8.66 -13.42
N LYS A 169 -25.40 8.00 -14.54
CA LYS A 169 -24.82 8.37 -15.83
C LYS A 169 -25.31 9.75 -16.31
N ALA A 170 -26.58 10.08 -16.06
CA ALA A 170 -27.11 11.40 -16.38
C ALA A 170 -26.39 12.49 -15.58
N ALA A 171 -26.26 12.31 -14.27
CA ALA A 171 -25.55 13.23 -13.38
C ALA A 171 -24.06 13.38 -13.75
N LEU A 172 -23.38 12.29 -14.07
CA LEU A 172 -21.97 12.34 -14.53
C LEU A 172 -21.81 13.13 -15.84
N ARG A 173 -22.79 13.02 -16.74
CA ARG A 173 -22.77 13.75 -18.01
C ARG A 173 -22.97 15.26 -17.80
N GLU A 174 -23.83 15.66 -16.85
CA GLU A 174 -24.05 17.05 -16.48
C GLU A 174 -22.75 17.74 -16.00
N VAL A 175 -21.87 17.01 -15.31
CA VAL A 175 -20.58 17.51 -14.84
C VAL A 175 -19.43 17.26 -15.84
N GLY A 176 -19.74 16.95 -17.09
CA GLY A 176 -18.76 16.81 -18.17
C GLY A 176 -17.98 15.48 -18.20
N VAL A 177 -18.37 14.50 -17.40
CA VAL A 177 -17.75 13.17 -17.46
C VAL A 177 -18.27 12.41 -18.68
N ASN A 178 -17.36 11.90 -19.49
CA ASN A 178 -17.70 11.11 -20.65
C ASN A 178 -18.21 9.71 -20.21
N VAL A 179 -19.49 9.45 -20.46
CA VAL A 179 -20.15 8.18 -20.15
C VAL A 179 -20.76 7.57 -21.41
N PRO A 180 -20.85 6.23 -21.52
CA PRO A 180 -21.48 5.58 -22.65
C PRO A 180 -22.93 6.06 -22.86
N ARG A 181 -23.31 6.25 -24.12
CA ARG A 181 -24.69 6.58 -24.47
C ARG A 181 -25.61 5.44 -24.04
N SER A 182 -26.75 5.77 -23.48
CA SER A 182 -27.75 4.81 -23.03
C SER A 182 -29.17 5.38 -23.19
N ILE A 183 -30.10 4.51 -23.37
CA ILE A 183 -31.52 4.79 -23.36
C ILE A 183 -32.18 3.87 -22.33
N VAL A 184 -33.27 4.29 -21.75
CA VAL A 184 -34.09 3.49 -20.85
C VAL A 184 -35.43 3.21 -21.53
N LEU A 185 -35.84 1.97 -21.49
CA LEU A 185 -37.18 1.53 -21.90
C LEU A 185 -37.97 1.18 -20.67
N ARG A 186 -39.20 1.69 -20.60
CA ARG A 186 -40.15 1.30 -19.56
C ARG A 186 -40.97 0.07 -20.00
N PRO A 187 -41.48 -0.70 -19.07
CA PRO A 187 -42.37 -1.83 -19.42
C PRO A 187 -43.50 -1.38 -20.35
N GLY A 188 -43.62 -2.07 -21.48
CA GLY A 188 -44.62 -1.76 -22.49
C GLY A 188 -44.19 -0.74 -23.57
N GLU A 189 -43.06 -0.07 -23.41
CA GLU A 189 -42.52 0.80 -24.45
C GLU A 189 -41.84 -0.02 -25.57
N GLN A 190 -42.13 0.34 -26.82
CA GLN A 190 -41.50 -0.25 -28.00
C GLN A 190 -40.68 0.80 -28.74
N LEU A 191 -39.43 0.46 -29.04
CA LEU A 191 -38.60 1.30 -29.91
C LEU A 191 -38.85 0.97 -31.38
N GLN A 192 -39.24 1.97 -32.17
CA GLN A 192 -39.29 1.85 -33.62
C GLN A 192 -37.90 1.78 -34.24
N ALA A 193 -36.91 2.52 -33.63
CA ALA A 193 -35.50 2.49 -34.00
C ALA A 193 -34.63 2.62 -32.75
N ILE A 194 -33.51 1.93 -32.73
CA ILE A 194 -32.51 2.05 -31.67
C ILE A 194 -31.52 3.15 -32.05
N PRO A 195 -31.48 4.29 -31.34
CA PRO A 195 -30.59 5.42 -31.68
C PRO A 195 -29.17 5.24 -31.10
N LEU A 196 -28.69 4.01 -31.07
CA LEU A 196 -27.39 3.61 -30.59
C LEU A 196 -26.70 2.69 -31.61
N ASN A 197 -25.37 2.70 -31.63
CA ASN A 197 -24.59 1.83 -32.50
C ASN A 197 -24.35 0.46 -31.87
N TYR A 198 -24.45 -0.58 -32.68
CA TYR A 198 -24.08 -1.94 -32.29
C TYR A 198 -22.55 -2.10 -32.22
N PRO A 199 -22.02 -3.00 -31.37
CA PRO A 199 -22.76 -3.92 -30.51
C PRO A 199 -23.31 -3.23 -29.24
N LEU A 200 -24.45 -3.72 -28.75
CA LEU A 200 -25.11 -3.16 -27.59
C LEU A 200 -25.02 -4.09 -26.36
N VAL A 201 -25.30 -3.51 -25.21
CA VAL A 201 -25.52 -4.20 -23.96
C VAL A 201 -26.92 -3.81 -23.46
N VAL A 202 -27.77 -4.80 -23.18
CA VAL A 202 -29.06 -4.59 -22.53
C VAL A 202 -28.96 -5.02 -21.07
N LYS A 203 -29.46 -4.17 -20.17
CA LYS A 203 -29.43 -4.43 -18.74
C LYS A 203 -30.77 -4.08 -18.09
N ILE A 204 -31.12 -4.82 -17.06
CA ILE A 204 -32.24 -4.41 -16.18
C ILE A 204 -31.85 -3.10 -15.48
N SER A 205 -32.73 -2.10 -15.55
CA SER A 205 -32.58 -0.84 -14.79
C SER A 205 -33.55 -0.88 -13.60
N SER A 206 -33.00 -1.24 -12.43
CA SER A 206 -33.73 -1.24 -11.16
C SER A 206 -32.75 -0.89 -10.04
N ALA A 207 -33.17 -0.07 -9.10
CA ALA A 207 -32.42 0.24 -7.89
C ALA A 207 -32.41 -0.92 -6.87
N GLU A 208 -33.37 -1.82 -6.97
CA GLU A 208 -33.54 -2.97 -6.07
C GLU A 208 -32.66 -4.16 -6.48
N ILE A 209 -32.27 -4.23 -7.77
CA ILE A 209 -31.45 -5.33 -8.31
C ILE A 209 -30.00 -4.91 -8.37
N LEU A 210 -29.25 -5.18 -7.31
CA LEU A 210 -27.83 -4.82 -7.22
C LEU A 210 -26.92 -5.77 -8.02
N HIS A 211 -27.20 -7.08 -8.02
CA HIS A 211 -26.40 -8.13 -8.68
C HIS A 211 -27.01 -8.59 -10.01
N LYS A 212 -27.11 -7.67 -10.98
CA LYS A 212 -27.80 -7.88 -12.26
C LYS A 212 -27.28 -9.09 -13.06
N THR A 213 -25.98 -9.34 -13.03
CA THR A 213 -25.36 -10.46 -13.78
C THR A 213 -25.77 -11.81 -13.22
N GLU A 214 -25.80 -11.95 -11.89
CA GLU A 214 -26.21 -13.20 -11.21
C GLU A 214 -27.68 -13.52 -11.46
N GLN A 215 -28.51 -12.49 -11.63
CA GLN A 215 -29.94 -12.63 -11.93
C GLN A 215 -30.22 -12.66 -13.44
N LYS A 216 -29.21 -12.92 -14.28
CA LYS A 216 -29.35 -12.94 -15.75
C LYS A 216 -29.93 -11.63 -16.32
N GLY A 217 -29.79 -10.53 -15.59
CA GLY A 217 -30.31 -9.22 -15.96
C GLY A 217 -29.38 -8.40 -16.87
N VAL A 218 -28.38 -9.03 -17.50
CA VAL A 218 -27.44 -8.40 -18.44
C VAL A 218 -27.28 -9.29 -19.67
N LEU A 219 -27.55 -8.72 -20.84
CA LEU A 219 -27.29 -9.34 -22.13
C LEU A 219 -26.17 -8.58 -22.84
N LEU A 220 -25.12 -9.31 -23.20
CA LEU A 220 -23.92 -8.74 -23.83
C LEU A 220 -23.88 -9.08 -25.33
N GLY A 221 -23.22 -8.21 -26.09
CA GLY A 221 -22.83 -8.49 -27.48
C GLY A 221 -23.97 -8.56 -28.46
N ILE A 222 -25.05 -7.81 -28.23
CA ILE A 222 -26.16 -7.70 -29.18
C ILE A 222 -25.67 -6.96 -30.42
N ARG A 223 -25.69 -7.62 -31.57
CA ARG A 223 -25.08 -7.13 -32.81
C ARG A 223 -26.08 -6.58 -33.82
N ASP A 224 -27.35 -6.89 -33.67
CA ASP A 224 -28.47 -6.49 -34.53
C ASP A 224 -29.72 -6.41 -33.70
N ARG A 225 -30.86 -6.18 -34.37
CA ARG A 225 -32.17 -6.00 -33.74
C ARG A 225 -32.92 -7.33 -33.52
N ASP A 226 -32.57 -8.37 -34.26
CA ASP A 226 -33.20 -9.68 -34.23
C ASP A 226 -32.46 -10.59 -33.24
#